data_bf3f71e2ac4d6abf16d0c2b9ae23a920
#
_entry.id   bf3f71e2ac4d6abf16d0c2b9ae23a920
#
_cell.length_a   1.000
_cell.length_b   1.000
_cell.length_c   1.000
_cell.angle_alpha   90.00
_cell.angle_beta   90.00
_cell.angle_gamma   90.00
#
_symmetry.space_group_name_H-M   'P 1'
#
loop_
_entity.id
_entity.type
_entity.pdbx_description
1 polymer ?
#
loop_
_entity_poly.entity_id
_entity_poly.type
_entity_poly.pdbx_seq_one_letter_code
_entity_poly.pdbx_strand_id
1 'polypeptide(L)'
;LDLRVEAGEGFGFLGRNGAGKTTAVMMLLGCVAPTAGDATVFGEPIGTPASRSRVGFLPEKFRFHEFLTARELLMFHGRLAGMSRQACAARIPDVLDLVGLGDAIDKQVREFSKGMQQRVGLGQALIADPDLLVLDEPTSALDPLGRRDVRDVLLRLKEQGKTVFLNSHLLSEVELCCDRVAVLDHGRVLRQGPIDELLHSVMRLDIRADALTPSLVESLASYGSVEGWEEDAGTLRVGVGDPDIIPDLTRALVAGGADVHSIVPHRESLEEFFVRVVQDGDA
;
A
#
# COMPACT_ATOMS: atom_id res chain seq x y z
N LEU A 1 3.15 -14.00 -15.07
CA LEU A 1 3.03 -13.33 -13.79
C LEU A 1 2.89 -14.41 -12.71
N ASP A 2 3.92 -14.58 -11.87
CA ASP A 2 3.88 -15.51 -10.74
C ASP A 2 3.75 -14.69 -9.46
N LEU A 3 2.59 -14.81 -8.79
CA LEU A 3 2.25 -14.02 -7.61
C LEU A 3 1.52 -14.89 -6.59
N ARG A 4 1.87 -14.75 -5.33
CA ARG A 4 1.19 -15.38 -4.22
C ARG A 4 0.90 -14.36 -3.13
N VAL A 5 -0.37 -14.31 -2.70
CA VAL A 5 -0.87 -13.48 -1.61
C VAL A 5 -1.41 -14.41 -0.54
N GLU A 6 -0.99 -14.21 0.70
CA GLU A 6 -1.43 -15.03 1.82
C GLU A 6 -2.76 -14.50 2.39
N ALA A 7 -3.52 -15.41 3.02
CA ALA A 7 -4.77 -15.01 3.66
C ALA A 7 -4.50 -14.11 4.87
N GLY A 8 -5.23 -13.00 4.96
CA GLY A 8 -5.14 -12.04 6.07
C GLY A 8 -4.03 -10.99 5.91
N GLU A 9 -3.23 -11.04 4.81
CA GLU A 9 -2.21 -10.01 4.59
C GLU A 9 -2.73 -8.80 3.81
N GLY A 10 -2.07 -7.65 4.01
CA GLY A 10 -2.13 -6.50 3.12
C GLY A 10 -1.06 -6.64 2.05
N PHE A 11 -1.47 -6.68 0.78
CA PHE A 11 -0.58 -6.84 -0.36
C PHE A 11 -0.65 -5.65 -1.30
N GLY A 12 0.48 -4.96 -1.48
CA GLY A 12 0.64 -3.84 -2.40
C GLY A 12 1.05 -4.30 -3.81
N PHE A 13 0.29 -3.88 -4.81
CA PHE A 13 0.57 -4.19 -6.21
C PHE A 13 0.97 -2.92 -6.95
N LEU A 14 2.26 -2.76 -7.16
CA LEU A 14 2.89 -1.51 -7.62
C LEU A 14 3.34 -1.62 -9.07
N GLY A 15 3.44 -0.48 -9.75
CA GLY A 15 3.96 -0.44 -11.12
C GLY A 15 3.59 0.87 -11.82
N ARG A 16 4.33 1.19 -12.88
CA ARG A 16 4.05 2.35 -13.74
C ARG A 16 2.69 2.24 -14.42
N ASN A 17 2.19 3.35 -14.93
CA ASN A 17 1.02 3.33 -15.81
C ASN A 17 1.33 2.48 -17.04
N GLY A 18 0.41 1.56 -17.38
CA GLY A 18 0.63 0.62 -18.48
C GLY A 18 1.42 -0.65 -18.11
N ALA A 19 1.90 -0.81 -16.88
CA ALA A 19 2.63 -2.01 -16.44
C ALA A 19 1.79 -3.31 -16.47
N GLY A 20 0.46 -3.21 -16.61
CA GLY A 20 -0.44 -4.36 -16.68
C GLY A 20 -1.23 -4.62 -15.39
N LYS A 21 -1.16 -3.73 -14.38
CA LYS A 21 -1.84 -3.88 -13.09
C LYS A 21 -3.34 -4.11 -13.22
N THR A 22 -4.04 -3.20 -13.90
CA THR A 22 -5.49 -3.30 -14.09
C THR A 22 -5.86 -4.58 -14.86
N THR A 23 -5.06 -4.98 -15.87
CA THR A 23 -5.28 -6.23 -16.60
C THR A 23 -5.17 -7.45 -15.68
N ALA A 24 -4.17 -7.48 -14.80
CA ALA A 24 -4.00 -8.56 -13.82
C ALA A 24 -5.18 -8.61 -12.84
N VAL A 25 -5.63 -7.45 -12.34
CA VAL A 25 -6.84 -7.36 -11.49
C VAL A 25 -8.08 -7.85 -12.23
N MET A 26 -8.28 -7.47 -13.49
CA MET A 26 -9.43 -7.92 -14.29
C MET A 26 -9.39 -9.43 -14.57
N MET A 27 -8.20 -10.02 -14.72
CA MET A 27 -8.06 -11.48 -14.82
C MET A 27 -8.40 -12.15 -13.48
N LEU A 28 -7.91 -11.62 -12.36
CA LEU A 28 -8.24 -12.13 -11.03
C LEU A 28 -9.75 -12.14 -10.75
N LEU A 29 -10.45 -11.10 -11.19
CA LEU A 29 -11.91 -10.97 -11.09
C LEU A 29 -12.69 -11.83 -12.11
N GLY A 30 -11.98 -12.46 -13.05
CA GLY A 30 -12.60 -13.24 -14.13
C GLY A 30 -13.32 -12.39 -15.17
N CYS A 31 -13.00 -11.09 -15.27
CA CYS A 31 -13.53 -10.19 -16.30
C CYS A 31 -12.77 -10.33 -17.62
N VAL A 32 -11.51 -10.76 -17.56
CA VAL A 32 -10.64 -11.02 -18.71
C VAL A 32 -10.06 -12.42 -18.53
N ALA A 33 -10.11 -13.23 -19.59
CA ALA A 33 -9.48 -14.56 -19.56
C ALA A 33 -7.96 -14.43 -19.78
N PRO A 34 -7.12 -15.14 -18.99
CA PRO A 34 -5.69 -15.19 -19.26
C PRO A 34 -5.42 -15.96 -20.58
N THR A 35 -4.40 -15.52 -21.33
CA THR A 35 -3.98 -16.21 -22.56
C THR A 35 -3.33 -17.56 -22.24
N ALA A 36 -2.65 -17.66 -21.09
CA ALA A 36 -2.00 -18.88 -20.59
C ALA A 36 -1.86 -18.78 -19.06
N GLY A 37 -1.64 -19.93 -18.42
CA GLY A 37 -1.56 -20.03 -16.97
C GLY A 37 -2.92 -20.08 -16.29
N ASP A 38 -2.90 -20.22 -14.99
CA ASP A 38 -4.06 -20.37 -14.11
C ASP A 38 -3.88 -19.54 -12.84
N ALA A 39 -4.98 -19.22 -12.20
CA ALA A 39 -4.99 -18.55 -10.91
C ALA A 39 -6.15 -19.03 -10.05
N THR A 40 -5.99 -18.93 -8.75
CA THR A 40 -7.02 -19.28 -7.78
C THR A 40 -7.19 -18.18 -6.74
N VAL A 41 -8.38 -18.07 -6.18
CA VAL A 41 -8.70 -17.24 -5.02
C VAL A 41 -9.21 -18.16 -3.92
N PHE A 42 -8.47 -18.29 -2.83
CA PHE A 42 -8.73 -19.23 -1.74
C PHE A 42 -8.96 -20.68 -2.22
N GLY A 43 -8.16 -21.11 -3.21
CA GLY A 43 -8.25 -22.44 -3.81
C GLY A 43 -9.30 -22.60 -4.92
N GLU A 44 -10.18 -21.62 -5.12
CA GLU A 44 -11.19 -21.64 -6.16
C GLU A 44 -10.66 -21.03 -7.46
N PRO A 45 -10.84 -21.66 -8.62
CA PRO A 45 -10.39 -21.09 -9.90
C PRO A 45 -11.01 -19.70 -10.14
N ILE A 46 -10.21 -18.77 -10.66
CA ILE A 46 -10.70 -17.42 -11.02
C ILE A 46 -11.86 -17.49 -12.03
N GLY A 47 -12.76 -16.50 -11.97
CA GLY A 47 -13.92 -16.42 -12.86
C GLY A 47 -15.08 -17.33 -12.50
N THR A 48 -14.95 -18.20 -11.49
CA THR A 48 -16.05 -19.00 -10.98
C THR A 48 -16.96 -18.18 -10.04
N PRO A 49 -18.25 -18.53 -9.88
CA PRO A 49 -19.10 -17.91 -8.87
C PRO A 49 -18.53 -18.06 -7.44
N ALA A 50 -17.90 -19.19 -7.14
CA ALA A 50 -17.31 -19.47 -5.83
C ALA A 50 -16.13 -18.50 -5.53
N SER A 51 -15.21 -18.28 -6.49
CA SER A 51 -14.12 -17.32 -6.30
C SER A 51 -14.65 -15.89 -6.16
N ARG A 52 -15.61 -15.47 -7.01
CA ARG A 52 -16.16 -14.11 -7.00
C ARG A 52 -16.97 -13.79 -5.74
N SER A 53 -17.67 -14.76 -5.16
CA SER A 53 -18.44 -14.53 -3.93
C SER A 53 -17.61 -14.17 -2.71
N ARG A 54 -16.29 -14.44 -2.76
CA ARG A 54 -15.32 -14.13 -1.69
C ARG A 54 -14.58 -12.82 -1.91
N VAL A 55 -14.81 -12.12 -3.03
CA VAL A 55 -14.07 -10.91 -3.42
C VAL A 55 -14.97 -9.69 -3.37
N GLY A 56 -14.54 -8.68 -2.64
CA GLY A 56 -15.05 -7.31 -2.74
C GLY A 56 -14.14 -6.50 -3.66
N PHE A 57 -14.70 -5.73 -4.57
CA PHE A 57 -13.92 -4.95 -5.53
C PHE A 57 -14.33 -3.48 -5.54
N LEU A 58 -13.35 -2.61 -5.42
CA LEU A 58 -13.47 -1.16 -5.65
C LEU A 58 -12.60 -0.78 -6.85
N PRO A 59 -13.17 -0.46 -8.02
CA PRO A 59 -12.41 0.02 -9.17
C PRO A 59 -11.94 1.47 -8.99
N GLU A 60 -10.90 1.90 -9.70
CA GLU A 60 -10.45 3.30 -9.76
C GLU A 60 -11.57 4.26 -10.18
N LYS A 61 -12.32 3.87 -11.21
CA LYS A 61 -13.43 4.66 -11.76
C LYS A 61 -14.72 3.88 -11.61
N PHE A 62 -15.62 4.42 -10.84
CA PHE A 62 -16.96 3.84 -10.67
C PHE A 62 -18.03 4.88 -10.98
N ARG A 63 -19.21 4.38 -11.40
CA ARG A 63 -20.40 5.19 -11.54
C ARG A 63 -21.50 4.58 -10.70
N PHE A 64 -22.07 5.39 -9.84
CA PHE A 64 -23.20 4.99 -9.03
C PHE A 64 -24.52 5.32 -9.70
N HIS A 65 -25.57 4.65 -9.25
CA HIS A 65 -26.94 5.11 -9.45
C HIS A 65 -27.20 6.31 -8.52
N GLU A 66 -26.86 7.49 -8.96
CA GLU A 66 -26.80 8.72 -8.16
C GLU A 66 -28.12 9.12 -7.49
N PHE A 67 -29.25 8.60 -8.00
CA PHE A 67 -30.60 8.80 -7.44
C PHE A 67 -30.89 7.90 -6.24
N LEU A 68 -30.11 6.87 -5.99
CA LEU A 68 -30.23 6.01 -4.82
C LEU A 68 -29.66 6.69 -3.58
N THR A 69 -30.24 6.40 -2.42
CA THR A 69 -29.60 6.69 -1.12
C THR A 69 -28.44 5.70 -0.89
N ALA A 70 -27.55 6.01 0.08
CA ALA A 70 -26.48 5.08 0.46
C ALA A 70 -27.05 3.72 0.90
N ARG A 71 -28.14 3.72 1.67
CA ARG A 71 -28.87 2.52 2.08
C ARG A 71 -29.34 1.70 0.87
N GLU A 72 -29.99 2.35 -0.08
CA GLU A 72 -30.54 1.70 -1.28
C GLU A 72 -29.42 1.15 -2.17
N LEU A 73 -28.32 1.90 -2.32
CA LEU A 73 -27.16 1.47 -3.08
C LEU A 73 -26.54 0.21 -2.47
N LEU A 74 -26.29 0.18 -1.17
CA LEU A 74 -25.73 -1.00 -0.50
C LEU A 74 -26.73 -2.17 -0.50
N MET A 75 -28.03 -1.91 -0.35
CA MET A 75 -29.07 -2.92 -0.50
C MET A 75 -29.02 -3.56 -1.89
N PHE A 76 -28.93 -2.74 -2.93
CA PHE A 76 -28.84 -3.20 -4.33
C PHE A 76 -27.63 -4.12 -4.54
N HIS A 77 -26.44 -3.69 -4.10
CA HIS A 77 -25.21 -4.48 -4.27
C HIS A 77 -25.18 -5.73 -3.41
N GLY A 78 -25.66 -5.69 -2.15
CA GLY A 78 -25.79 -6.86 -1.31
C GLY A 78 -26.75 -7.91 -1.91
N ARG A 79 -27.86 -7.44 -2.52
CA ARG A 79 -28.78 -8.32 -3.24
C ARG A 79 -28.17 -8.95 -4.48
N LEU A 80 -27.36 -8.21 -5.26
CA LEU A 80 -26.60 -8.74 -6.39
C LEU A 80 -25.56 -9.77 -5.95
N ALA A 81 -24.96 -9.60 -4.76
CA ALA A 81 -24.05 -10.57 -4.16
C ALA A 81 -24.77 -11.81 -3.56
N GLY A 82 -26.10 -11.92 -3.71
CA GLY A 82 -26.87 -13.07 -3.24
C GLY A 82 -27.37 -13.00 -1.79
N MET A 83 -27.14 -11.89 -1.08
CA MET A 83 -27.61 -11.73 0.29
C MET A 83 -29.13 -11.62 0.35
N SER A 84 -29.75 -12.10 1.45
CA SER A 84 -31.17 -11.85 1.71
C SER A 84 -31.41 -10.37 2.02
N ARG A 85 -32.62 -9.86 1.77
CA ARG A 85 -33.01 -8.48 2.11
C ARG A 85 -32.81 -8.19 3.61
N GLN A 86 -33.12 -9.16 4.45
CA GLN A 86 -32.96 -9.05 5.90
C GLN A 86 -31.48 -8.95 6.29
N ALA A 87 -30.61 -9.79 5.71
CA ALA A 87 -29.17 -9.74 5.96
C ALA A 87 -28.56 -8.40 5.50
N CYS A 88 -28.95 -7.90 4.31
CA CYS A 88 -28.52 -6.57 3.85
C CYS A 88 -28.97 -5.47 4.83
N ALA A 89 -30.26 -5.46 5.23
CA ALA A 89 -30.81 -4.44 6.11
C ALA A 89 -30.10 -4.41 7.49
N ALA A 90 -29.74 -5.57 8.01
CA ALA A 90 -28.99 -5.68 9.26
C ALA A 90 -27.55 -5.18 9.15
N ARG A 91 -26.87 -5.41 8.00
CA ARG A 91 -25.44 -5.11 7.82
C ARG A 91 -25.17 -3.69 7.32
N ILE A 92 -26.11 -3.06 6.61
CA ILE A 92 -25.91 -1.74 6.01
C ILE A 92 -25.48 -0.66 7.04
N PRO A 93 -26.10 -0.54 8.22
CA PRO A 93 -25.67 0.45 9.21
C PRO A 93 -24.21 0.26 9.61
N ASP A 94 -23.79 -0.97 9.97
CA ASP A 94 -22.43 -1.27 10.39
C ASP A 94 -21.40 -0.96 9.32
N VAL A 95 -21.72 -1.27 8.04
CA VAL A 95 -20.83 -0.96 6.91
C VAL A 95 -20.73 0.54 6.68
N LEU A 96 -21.84 1.29 6.77
CA LEU A 96 -21.81 2.73 6.60
C LEU A 96 -21.11 3.45 7.75
N ASP A 97 -21.26 2.96 8.98
CA ASP A 97 -20.51 3.47 10.13
C ASP A 97 -19.02 3.18 9.98
N LEU A 98 -18.64 1.97 9.53
CA LEU A 98 -17.24 1.61 9.29
C LEU A 98 -16.55 2.55 8.29
N VAL A 99 -17.26 2.94 7.22
CA VAL A 99 -16.73 3.87 6.21
C VAL A 99 -17.02 5.35 6.52
N GLY A 100 -17.52 5.68 7.72
CA GLY A 100 -17.78 7.03 8.19
C GLY A 100 -18.91 7.75 7.44
N LEU A 101 -19.96 7.01 7.07
CA LEU A 101 -21.15 7.51 6.37
C LEU A 101 -22.47 7.21 7.11
N GLY A 102 -22.43 6.82 8.39
CA GLY A 102 -23.63 6.51 9.17
C GLY A 102 -24.67 7.63 9.16
N ASP A 103 -24.26 8.90 9.37
CA ASP A 103 -25.12 10.07 9.32
C ASP A 103 -25.68 10.39 7.93
N ALA A 104 -25.15 9.79 6.88
CA ALA A 104 -25.53 10.03 5.49
C ALA A 104 -26.31 8.86 4.86
N ILE A 105 -26.74 7.89 5.67
CA ILE A 105 -27.34 6.63 5.23
C ILE A 105 -28.58 6.83 4.33
N ASP A 106 -29.39 7.85 4.56
CA ASP A 106 -30.61 8.14 3.81
C ASP A 106 -30.43 9.34 2.82
N LYS A 107 -29.19 9.87 2.68
CA LYS A 107 -28.85 10.86 1.65
C LYS A 107 -28.63 10.20 0.29
N GLN A 108 -29.04 10.88 -0.78
CA GLN A 108 -28.79 10.41 -2.16
C GLN A 108 -27.31 10.56 -2.52
N VAL A 109 -26.80 9.59 -3.28
CA VAL A 109 -25.38 9.56 -3.69
C VAL A 109 -24.99 10.76 -4.53
N ARG A 110 -25.92 11.37 -5.27
CA ARG A 110 -25.67 12.63 -6.01
C ARG A 110 -25.32 13.82 -5.11
N GLU A 111 -25.67 13.77 -3.83
CA GLU A 111 -25.36 14.81 -2.85
C GLU A 111 -24.01 14.60 -2.17
N PHE A 112 -23.33 13.48 -2.51
CA PHE A 112 -22.06 13.11 -1.91
C PHE A 112 -20.91 13.90 -2.55
N SER A 113 -19.97 14.37 -1.70
CA SER A 113 -18.66 14.81 -2.16
C SER A 113 -17.90 13.62 -2.79
N LYS A 114 -16.85 13.89 -3.56
CA LYS A 114 -16.00 12.83 -4.11
C LYS A 114 -15.47 11.88 -3.04
N GLY A 115 -15.08 12.41 -1.86
CA GLY A 115 -14.64 11.60 -0.73
C GLY A 115 -15.75 10.71 -0.16
N MET A 116 -16.99 11.22 -0.06
CA MET A 116 -18.13 10.41 0.36
C MET A 116 -18.48 9.34 -0.67
N GLN A 117 -18.36 9.65 -1.97
CA GLN A 117 -18.55 8.68 -3.05
C GLN A 117 -17.50 7.56 -2.98
N GLN A 118 -16.23 7.90 -2.72
CA GLN A 118 -15.17 6.91 -2.54
C GLN A 118 -15.46 6.00 -1.35
N ARG A 119 -15.87 6.57 -0.21
CA ARG A 119 -16.20 5.80 1.00
C ARG A 119 -17.44 4.92 0.83
N VAL A 120 -18.50 5.37 0.13
CA VAL A 120 -19.63 4.48 -0.16
C VAL A 120 -19.26 3.38 -1.16
N GLY A 121 -18.33 3.63 -2.09
CA GLY A 121 -17.75 2.62 -2.96
C GLY A 121 -17.00 1.55 -2.18
N LEU A 122 -16.24 1.93 -1.16
CA LEU A 122 -15.61 0.98 -0.24
C LEU A 122 -16.68 0.20 0.52
N GLY A 123 -17.74 0.84 1.00
CA GLY A 123 -18.90 0.18 1.62
C GLY A 123 -19.57 -0.83 0.69
N GLN A 124 -19.69 -0.50 -0.61
CA GLN A 124 -20.19 -1.42 -1.62
C GLN A 124 -19.31 -2.68 -1.75
N ALA A 125 -17.98 -2.51 -1.73
CA ALA A 125 -17.07 -3.66 -1.77
C ALA A 125 -17.17 -4.54 -0.51
N LEU A 126 -17.56 -3.94 0.63
CA LEU A 126 -17.62 -4.60 1.94
C LEU A 126 -18.96 -5.24 2.28
N ILE A 127 -20.05 -4.87 1.59
CA ILE A 127 -21.41 -5.27 2.02
C ILE A 127 -21.61 -6.78 2.10
N ALA A 128 -20.98 -7.55 1.20
CA ALA A 128 -21.08 -9.00 1.16
C ALA A 128 -20.13 -9.73 2.11
N ASP A 129 -19.40 -9.02 2.97
CA ASP A 129 -18.40 -9.57 3.88
C ASP A 129 -17.30 -10.39 3.21
N PRO A 130 -16.64 -9.87 2.19
CA PRO A 130 -15.65 -10.63 1.43
C PRO A 130 -14.45 -11.03 2.30
N ASP A 131 -13.76 -12.11 1.89
CA ASP A 131 -12.48 -12.51 2.49
C ASP A 131 -11.29 -11.78 1.86
N LEU A 132 -11.44 -11.37 0.59
CA LEU A 132 -10.47 -10.60 -0.18
C LEU A 132 -11.08 -9.29 -0.66
N LEU A 133 -10.41 -8.18 -0.32
CA LEU A 133 -10.69 -6.86 -0.88
C LEU A 133 -9.67 -6.53 -1.95
N VAL A 134 -10.12 -6.31 -3.16
CA VAL A 134 -9.32 -5.79 -4.27
C VAL A 134 -9.67 -4.32 -4.46
N LEU A 135 -8.71 -3.46 -4.23
CA LEU A 135 -8.89 -2.00 -4.22
C LEU A 135 -7.98 -1.36 -5.26
N ASP A 136 -8.58 -0.72 -6.24
CA ASP A 136 -7.87 0.00 -7.30
C ASP A 136 -7.96 1.50 -7.04
N GLU A 137 -6.85 2.11 -6.60
CA GLU A 137 -6.73 3.53 -6.28
C GLU A 137 -7.75 4.05 -5.23
N PRO A 138 -7.92 3.39 -4.07
CA PRO A 138 -9.01 3.71 -3.13
C PRO A 138 -8.91 5.10 -2.50
N THR A 139 -7.74 5.74 -2.55
CA THR A 139 -7.46 7.02 -1.88
C THR A 139 -7.14 8.17 -2.84
N SER A 140 -7.13 7.93 -4.17
CA SER A 140 -6.68 8.90 -5.18
C SER A 140 -7.50 10.20 -5.21
N ALA A 141 -8.79 10.14 -4.88
CA ALA A 141 -9.72 11.29 -4.92
C ALA A 141 -9.90 11.96 -3.54
N LEU A 142 -9.12 11.56 -2.53
CA LEU A 142 -9.29 12.00 -1.15
C LEU A 142 -8.24 13.05 -0.74
N ASP A 143 -8.64 13.94 0.14
CA ASP A 143 -7.74 14.82 0.90
C ASP A 143 -6.95 14.01 1.95
N PRO A 144 -5.94 14.58 2.60
CA PRO A 144 -5.12 13.85 3.57
C PRO A 144 -5.92 13.22 4.74
N LEU A 145 -7.00 13.88 5.20
CA LEU A 145 -7.85 13.33 6.26
C LEU A 145 -8.66 12.14 5.75
N GLY A 146 -9.25 12.27 4.58
CA GLY A 146 -9.99 11.17 3.95
C GLY A 146 -9.12 9.96 3.64
N ARG A 147 -7.85 10.15 3.26
CA ARG A 147 -6.88 9.05 3.08
C ARG A 147 -6.63 8.32 4.38
N ARG A 148 -6.40 9.07 5.47
CA ARG A 148 -6.24 8.50 6.80
C ARG A 148 -7.45 7.68 7.22
N ASP A 149 -8.68 8.19 7.02
CA ASP A 149 -9.90 7.47 7.36
C ASP A 149 -9.98 6.13 6.61
N VAL A 150 -9.72 6.12 5.30
CA VAL A 150 -9.71 4.88 4.50
C VAL A 150 -8.62 3.94 4.98
N ARG A 151 -7.40 4.41 5.25
CA ARG A 151 -6.31 3.60 5.79
C ARG A 151 -6.70 2.93 7.11
N ASP A 152 -7.29 3.68 8.04
CA ASP A 152 -7.72 3.15 9.33
C ASP A 152 -8.78 2.04 9.15
N VAL A 153 -9.66 2.17 8.16
CA VAL A 153 -10.60 1.10 7.78
C VAL A 153 -9.85 -0.14 7.28
N LEU A 154 -8.87 0.03 6.38
CA LEU A 154 -8.10 -1.10 5.83
C LEU A 154 -7.32 -1.84 6.91
N LEU A 155 -6.68 -1.11 7.83
CA LEU A 155 -5.96 -1.72 8.96
C LEU A 155 -6.89 -2.52 9.86
N ARG A 156 -8.07 -1.99 10.22
CA ARG A 156 -9.08 -2.73 10.99
C ARG A 156 -9.56 -4.00 10.28
N LEU A 157 -9.73 -3.96 8.97
CA LEU A 157 -10.13 -5.14 8.19
C LEU A 157 -9.03 -6.22 8.20
N LYS A 158 -7.75 -5.82 8.12
CA LYS A 158 -6.62 -6.74 8.29
C LYS A 158 -6.60 -7.37 9.68
N GLU A 159 -6.79 -6.57 10.73
CA GLU A 159 -6.89 -7.08 12.12
C GLU A 159 -8.02 -8.11 12.29
N GLN A 160 -9.08 -8.00 11.48
CA GLN A 160 -10.17 -8.97 11.41
C GLN A 160 -9.86 -10.20 10.54
N GLY A 161 -8.64 -10.30 10.02
CA GLY A 161 -8.18 -11.41 9.17
C GLY A 161 -8.61 -11.31 7.70
N LYS A 162 -9.10 -10.15 7.25
CA LYS A 162 -9.41 -9.93 5.82
C LYS A 162 -8.12 -9.70 5.03
N THR A 163 -8.08 -10.24 3.83
CA THR A 163 -6.98 -10.01 2.89
C THR A 163 -7.24 -8.72 2.10
N VAL A 164 -6.26 -7.85 1.99
CA VAL A 164 -6.34 -6.60 1.24
C VAL A 164 -5.34 -6.61 0.09
N PHE A 165 -5.83 -6.56 -1.14
CA PHE A 165 -5.02 -6.38 -2.34
C PHE A 165 -5.16 -4.95 -2.83
N LEU A 166 -4.11 -4.15 -2.62
CA LEU A 166 -4.10 -2.71 -2.85
C LEU A 166 -3.27 -2.36 -4.08
N ASN A 167 -3.92 -1.86 -5.14
CA ASN A 167 -3.25 -1.19 -6.24
C ASN A 167 -3.32 0.32 -5.99
N SER A 168 -2.16 0.96 -5.80
CA SER A 168 -2.07 2.40 -5.59
C SER A 168 -0.76 2.97 -6.16
N HIS A 169 -0.82 4.21 -6.64
CA HIS A 169 0.35 5.00 -7.00
C HIS A 169 0.86 5.83 -5.81
N LEU A 170 0.12 5.89 -4.71
CA LEU A 170 0.52 6.55 -3.46
C LEU A 170 1.31 5.55 -2.61
N LEU A 171 2.61 5.44 -2.87
CA LEU A 171 3.48 4.43 -2.27
C LEU A 171 3.57 4.55 -0.75
N SER A 172 3.48 5.77 -0.20
CA SER A 172 3.41 6.00 1.24
C SER A 172 2.17 5.37 1.90
N GLU A 173 1.02 5.32 1.21
CA GLU A 173 -0.18 4.63 1.73
C GLU A 173 -0.01 3.11 1.68
N VAL A 174 0.64 2.59 0.63
CA VAL A 174 0.97 1.16 0.52
C VAL A 174 1.91 0.74 1.63
N GLU A 175 2.96 1.52 1.90
CA GLU A 175 3.93 1.27 2.96
C GLU A 175 3.27 1.17 4.35
N LEU A 176 2.23 1.98 4.59
CA LEU A 176 1.49 1.99 5.86
C LEU A 176 0.42 0.88 5.97
N CYS A 177 -0.13 0.39 4.85
CA CYS A 177 -1.25 -0.56 4.87
C CYS A 177 -0.86 -2.00 4.57
N CYS A 178 0.25 -2.20 3.84
CA CYS A 178 0.60 -3.51 3.30
C CYS A 178 1.77 -4.14 4.06
N ASP A 179 1.78 -5.47 4.10
CA ASP A 179 2.87 -6.25 4.69
C ASP A 179 3.90 -6.64 3.63
N ARG A 180 3.41 -6.89 2.41
CA ARG A 180 4.22 -7.29 1.25
C ARG A 180 3.83 -6.49 0.03
N VAL A 181 4.76 -6.38 -0.91
CA VAL A 181 4.55 -5.73 -2.20
C VAL A 181 5.09 -6.55 -3.36
N ALA A 182 4.52 -6.31 -4.54
CA ALA A 182 5.14 -6.68 -5.80
C ALA A 182 5.22 -5.45 -6.71
N VAL A 183 6.40 -5.24 -7.30
CA VAL A 183 6.63 -4.22 -8.32
C VAL A 183 6.52 -4.86 -9.69
N LEU A 184 5.56 -4.37 -10.46
CA LEU A 184 5.25 -4.84 -11.81
C LEU A 184 5.76 -3.84 -12.84
N ASP A 185 6.40 -4.35 -13.89
CA ASP A 185 6.70 -3.58 -15.08
C ASP A 185 6.52 -4.44 -16.33
N HIS A 186 5.90 -3.86 -17.39
CA HIS A 186 5.62 -4.54 -18.66
C HIS A 186 5.06 -5.98 -18.53
N GLY A 187 4.16 -6.21 -17.55
CA GLY A 187 3.55 -7.52 -17.27
C GLY A 187 4.45 -8.51 -16.55
N ARG A 188 5.61 -8.09 -16.05
CA ARG A 188 6.55 -8.92 -15.28
C ARG A 188 6.72 -8.40 -13.87
N VAL A 189 6.86 -9.30 -12.91
CA VAL A 189 7.25 -8.94 -11.53
C VAL A 189 8.76 -8.71 -11.51
N LEU A 190 9.18 -7.48 -11.23
CA LEU A 190 10.59 -7.12 -11.08
C LEU A 190 11.11 -7.53 -9.71
N ARG A 191 10.35 -7.22 -8.66
CA ARG A 191 10.66 -7.55 -7.26
C ARG A 191 9.38 -7.84 -6.49
N GLN A 192 9.44 -8.72 -5.52
CA GLN A 192 8.35 -8.95 -4.56
C GLN A 192 8.92 -9.45 -3.23
N GLY A 193 8.25 -9.12 -2.14
CA GLY A 193 8.64 -9.57 -0.80
C GLY A 193 7.97 -8.75 0.30
N PRO A 194 8.27 -9.06 1.57
CA PRO A 194 7.91 -8.24 2.71
C PRO A 194 8.50 -6.83 2.56
N ILE A 195 7.71 -5.80 2.87
CA ILE A 195 8.16 -4.40 2.74
C ILE A 195 9.39 -4.18 3.62
N ASP A 196 9.35 -4.67 4.83
CA ASP A 196 10.46 -4.54 5.76
C ASP A 196 11.77 -5.11 5.18
N GLU A 197 11.75 -6.31 4.59
CA GLU A 197 12.94 -6.91 4.00
C GLU A 197 13.44 -6.17 2.75
N LEU A 198 12.52 -5.63 1.94
CA LEU A 198 12.86 -4.91 0.72
C LEU A 198 13.49 -3.53 1.01
N LEU A 199 13.04 -2.86 2.10
CA LEU A 199 13.52 -1.54 2.49
C LEU A 199 14.70 -1.56 3.47
N HIS A 200 14.98 -2.71 4.13
CA HIS A 200 16.02 -2.82 5.16
C HIS A 200 17.43 -3.12 4.61
N SER A 201 17.63 -3.12 3.29
CA SER A 201 18.92 -3.53 2.72
C SER A 201 20.10 -2.62 3.11
N VAL A 202 19.88 -1.33 3.31
CA VAL A 202 20.89 -0.38 3.83
C VAL A 202 20.17 0.81 4.49
N MET A 203 20.49 1.08 5.75
CA MET A 203 20.10 2.33 6.40
C MET A 203 21.16 3.39 6.11
N ARG A 204 20.78 4.54 5.57
CA ARG A 204 21.65 5.68 5.40
C ARG A 204 21.59 6.59 6.63
N LEU A 205 22.75 6.97 7.14
CA LEU A 205 22.89 7.98 8.18
C LEU A 205 23.30 9.30 7.53
N ASP A 206 22.46 10.31 7.64
CA ASP A 206 22.78 11.67 7.28
C ASP A 206 23.37 12.36 8.53
N ILE A 207 24.67 12.58 8.53
CA ILE A 207 25.45 13.13 9.64
C ILE A 207 25.80 14.55 9.32
N ARG A 208 25.53 15.44 10.26
CA ARG A 208 26.00 16.83 10.21
C ARG A 208 26.96 17.07 11.36
N ALA A 209 28.22 17.41 11.03
CA ALA A 209 29.26 17.66 11.99
C ALA A 209 30.29 18.62 11.45
N ASP A 210 30.87 19.45 12.34
CA ASP A 210 32.03 20.27 12.04
C ASP A 210 33.32 19.50 12.35
N ALA A 211 34.47 20.01 11.87
CA ALA A 211 35.80 19.45 12.04
C ALA A 211 35.95 17.98 11.56
N LEU A 212 35.18 17.58 10.53
CA LEU A 212 35.39 16.32 9.83
C LEU A 212 36.72 16.38 9.07
N THR A 213 37.64 15.45 9.35
CA THR A 213 38.91 15.33 8.63
C THR A 213 38.87 14.12 7.69
N PRO A 214 39.63 14.12 6.57
CA PRO A 214 39.68 12.95 5.69
C PRO A 214 40.06 11.66 6.38
N SER A 215 41.01 11.70 7.34
CA SER A 215 41.40 10.52 8.09
C SER A 215 40.28 10.00 9.03
N LEU A 216 39.48 10.89 9.59
CA LEU A 216 38.31 10.49 10.39
C LEU A 216 37.26 9.84 9.52
N VAL A 217 36.93 10.45 8.37
CA VAL A 217 35.94 9.89 7.42
C VAL A 217 36.39 8.51 6.91
N GLU A 218 37.66 8.33 6.58
CA GLU A 218 38.20 7.02 6.20
C GLU A 218 38.05 5.97 7.32
N SER A 219 38.25 6.36 8.57
CA SER A 219 38.12 5.43 9.71
C SER A 219 36.67 4.93 9.91
N LEU A 220 35.67 5.70 9.45
CA LEU A 220 34.27 5.32 9.53
C LEU A 220 33.90 4.19 8.57
N ALA A 221 34.75 3.84 7.61
CA ALA A 221 34.54 2.69 6.73
C ALA A 221 34.45 1.36 7.49
N SER A 222 34.94 1.29 8.74
CA SER A 222 34.75 0.13 9.62
C SER A 222 33.33 -0.01 10.19
N TYR A 223 32.51 1.05 10.14
CA TYR A 223 31.14 1.08 10.61
C TYR A 223 30.11 1.00 9.48
N GLY A 224 30.50 1.33 8.23
CA GLY A 224 29.62 1.29 7.10
C GLY A 224 30.25 1.84 5.83
N SER A 225 29.49 1.91 4.75
CA SER A 225 29.95 2.49 3.49
C SER A 225 29.80 4.00 3.51
N VAL A 226 30.89 4.74 3.29
CA VAL A 226 30.81 6.21 3.08
C VAL A 226 30.28 6.47 1.67
N GLU A 227 29.07 7.01 1.57
CA GLU A 227 28.37 7.25 0.31
C GLU A 227 28.58 8.66 -0.22
N GLY A 228 28.91 9.61 0.65
CA GLY A 228 29.17 10.98 0.28
C GLY A 228 29.68 11.82 1.46
N TRP A 229 30.56 12.76 1.16
CA TRP A 229 31.09 13.74 2.11
C TRP A 229 31.24 15.10 1.42
N GLU A 230 30.59 16.11 2.00
CA GLU A 230 30.68 17.50 1.56
C GLU A 230 31.34 18.31 2.68
N GLU A 231 32.65 18.53 2.54
CA GLU A 231 33.48 19.18 3.56
C GLU A 231 32.98 20.59 3.91
N ASP A 232 32.67 21.39 2.89
CA ASP A 232 32.19 22.76 3.07
C ASP A 232 30.82 22.85 3.77
N ALA A 233 29.99 21.84 3.61
CA ALA A 233 28.68 21.79 4.22
C ALA A 233 28.67 21.05 5.58
N GLY A 234 29.78 20.41 5.96
CA GLY A 234 29.85 19.58 7.17
C GLY A 234 28.91 18.40 7.14
N THR A 235 28.60 17.86 5.94
CA THR A 235 27.65 16.76 5.77
C THR A 235 28.33 15.47 5.32
N LEU A 236 28.01 14.37 5.98
CA LEU A 236 28.54 13.05 5.69
C LEU A 236 27.38 12.04 5.61
N ARG A 237 27.41 11.20 4.59
CA ARG A 237 26.44 10.11 4.40
C ARG A 237 27.12 8.77 4.57
N VAL A 238 26.60 7.95 5.48
CA VAL A 238 27.14 6.61 5.77
C VAL A 238 26.03 5.58 5.67
N GLY A 239 26.20 4.60 4.77
CA GLY A 239 25.32 3.44 4.67
C GLY A 239 25.70 2.40 5.73
N VAL A 240 24.77 2.02 6.59
CA VAL A 240 24.99 1.02 7.66
C VAL A 240 23.98 -0.14 7.52
N GLY A 241 24.46 -1.35 7.76
CA GLY A 241 23.61 -2.56 7.68
C GLY A 241 22.83 -2.84 8.97
N ASP A 242 23.26 -2.25 10.10
CA ASP A 242 22.67 -2.48 11.41
C ASP A 242 22.50 -1.15 12.16
N PRO A 243 21.27 -0.78 12.57
CA PRO A 243 21.02 0.43 13.35
C PRO A 243 21.76 0.49 14.70
N ASP A 244 22.04 -0.67 15.28
CA ASP A 244 22.71 -0.76 16.60
C ASP A 244 24.17 -0.26 16.57
N ILE A 245 24.72 -0.01 15.38
CA ILE A 245 26.06 0.57 15.20
C ILE A 245 26.11 2.10 15.44
N ILE A 246 24.96 2.77 15.42
CA ILE A 246 24.87 4.25 15.55
C ILE A 246 25.57 4.78 16.81
N PRO A 247 25.42 4.20 18.01
CA PRO A 247 26.13 4.65 19.19
C PRO A 247 27.64 4.54 19.07
N ASP A 248 28.17 3.48 18.44
CA ASP A 248 29.61 3.28 18.29
C ASP A 248 30.19 4.23 17.24
N LEU A 249 29.49 4.43 16.13
CA LEU A 249 29.83 5.41 15.11
C LEU A 249 29.82 6.84 15.69
N THR A 250 28.84 7.16 16.53
CA THR A 250 28.76 8.46 17.20
C THR A 250 29.97 8.68 18.12
N ARG A 251 30.37 7.66 18.91
CA ARG A 251 31.57 7.74 19.78
C ARG A 251 32.83 7.90 18.96
N ALA A 252 32.95 7.23 17.83
CA ALA A 252 34.10 7.35 16.94
C ALA A 252 34.23 8.77 16.37
N LEU A 253 33.12 9.37 15.92
CA LEU A 253 33.10 10.77 15.45
C LEU A 253 33.59 11.75 16.53
N VAL A 254 33.01 11.66 17.73
CA VAL A 254 33.37 12.56 18.85
C VAL A 254 34.82 12.30 19.30
N ALA A 255 35.28 11.05 19.41
CA ALA A 255 36.65 10.72 19.76
C ALA A 255 37.66 11.20 18.70
N GLY A 256 37.25 11.25 17.43
CA GLY A 256 38.03 11.80 16.31
C GLY A 256 38.05 13.32 16.25
N GLY A 257 37.39 14.02 17.18
CA GLY A 257 37.38 15.48 17.31
C GLY A 257 36.27 16.17 16.48
N ALA A 258 35.30 15.44 15.96
CA ALA A 258 34.18 16.05 15.26
C ALA A 258 33.15 16.59 16.25
N ASP A 259 32.62 17.79 15.96
CA ASP A 259 31.49 18.39 16.68
C ASP A 259 30.21 17.97 16.00
N VAL A 260 29.56 16.92 16.53
CA VAL A 260 28.35 16.30 15.93
C VAL A 260 27.12 17.14 16.26
N HIS A 261 26.45 17.67 15.24
CA HIS A 261 25.21 18.44 15.37
C HIS A 261 23.96 17.58 15.23
N SER A 262 23.99 16.61 14.29
CA SER A 262 22.89 15.67 14.12
C SER A 262 23.35 14.37 13.46
N ILE A 263 22.70 13.27 13.80
CA ILE A 263 22.75 11.98 13.09
C ILE A 263 21.29 11.59 12.84
N VAL A 264 20.89 11.61 11.59
CA VAL A 264 19.51 11.30 11.17
C VAL A 264 19.53 9.99 10.40
N PRO A 265 18.95 8.92 10.98
CA PRO A 265 18.78 7.67 10.25
C PRO A 265 17.73 7.87 9.14
N HIS A 266 18.13 7.58 7.92
CA HIS A 266 17.25 7.59 6.75
C HIS A 266 17.07 6.16 6.25
N ARG A 267 15.85 5.65 6.36
CA ARG A 267 15.49 4.39 5.73
C ARG A 267 14.99 4.67 4.33
N GLU A 268 15.38 3.82 3.37
CA GLU A 268 14.83 3.90 2.02
C GLU A 268 13.31 3.79 2.11
N SER A 269 12.60 4.77 1.56
CA SER A 269 11.14 4.73 1.43
C SER A 269 10.73 3.76 0.31
N LEU A 270 9.48 3.29 0.35
CA LEU A 270 8.94 2.48 -0.74
C LEU A 270 8.97 3.22 -2.09
N GLU A 271 8.93 4.56 -2.07
CA GLU A 271 9.04 5.39 -3.27
C GLU A 271 10.46 5.36 -3.86
N GLU A 272 11.49 5.52 -3.04
CA GLU A 272 12.89 5.42 -3.47
C GLU A 272 13.22 4.02 -3.98
N PHE A 273 12.78 2.98 -3.25
CA PHE A 273 12.90 1.59 -3.67
C PHE A 273 12.24 1.35 -5.04
N PHE A 274 11.02 1.83 -5.23
CA PHE A 274 10.29 1.67 -6.48
C PHE A 274 11.03 2.32 -7.66
N VAL A 275 11.51 3.56 -7.48
CA VAL A 275 12.27 4.28 -8.52
C VAL A 275 13.52 3.50 -8.88
N ARG A 276 14.30 3.02 -7.90
CA ARG A 276 15.51 2.23 -8.10
C ARG A 276 15.21 0.93 -8.87
N VAL A 277 14.23 0.14 -8.43
CA VAL A 277 13.88 -1.14 -9.05
C VAL A 277 13.43 -0.98 -10.50
N VAL A 278 12.69 0.09 -10.81
CA VAL A 278 12.22 0.34 -12.18
C VAL A 278 13.37 0.81 -13.07
N GLN A 279 14.29 1.63 -12.57
CA GLN A 279 15.47 2.06 -13.34
C GLN A 279 16.42 0.89 -13.64
N ASP A 280 16.64 0.01 -12.65
CA ASP A 280 17.46 -1.19 -12.83
C ASP A 280 16.81 -2.21 -13.78
N GLY A 281 15.49 -2.23 -13.88
CA GLY A 281 14.74 -3.10 -14.78
C GLY A 281 14.72 -2.64 -16.23
N ASP A 282 15.00 -1.35 -16.49
CA ASP A 282 15.11 -0.76 -17.83
C ASP A 282 16.53 -0.93 -18.43
N ALA A 283 17.52 -1.41 -17.66
CA ALA A 283 18.92 -1.64 -18.07
C ALA A 283 19.14 -3.11 -18.47
#